data_a7005c73c281d2d0c9e6c1c6a9b8e7fc
#
_entry.id   a7005c73c281d2d0c9e6c1c6a9b8e7fc
#
_cell.length_a   1.000
_cell.length_b   1.000
_cell.length_c   1.000
_cell.angle_alpha   90.00
_cell.angle_beta   90.00
_cell.angle_gamma   90.00
#
_symmetry.space_group_name_H-M   'P 1'
#
loop_
_entity.id
_entity.type
_entity.pdbx_description
1 polymer ?
#
loop_
_entity_poly.entity_id
_entity_poly.type
_entity_poly.pdbx_seq_one_letter_code
_entity_poly.pdbx_strand_id
1 'polypeptide(L)'
;LKDVAKDITMVTGLERSYKNGQDVHAQGASCYLTSLSPMQAQEQGIQHPNGRSLDQVIGDAIGHSTIFNTLEVSCNGFRAPKEPIEFDNISWYGPGKIAPSIREPQKLYDRLFLRDSYRDHVANVTDLVLADANSLSRKLASKDRETLGELMEMIRGIELRIEKMDKLLADIDIDIPKTEVLPRGEYIRLQADLVLLAFQMGITNVSTFMIGPERWDATLMYEGVFDKPVQHHNMTHNQKGNGYKELQKIDIFHMEQYAYVIRRMKEIKESDGSSMLDNSVISYGAGLGDGSTHQYYDLPMVVAGGAQGQIKQGRFIRLKSGTLNSNLWLTYAQLMGLDIDSFADSTGVINDLWT
;
A
#
# COMPACT_ATOMS: atom_id res chain seq x y z
N LEU A 1 16.42 -5.69 14.33
CA LEU A 1 16.60 -4.42 13.61
C LEU A 1 18.06 -4.06 13.29
N LYS A 2 19.04 -4.49 14.13
CA LYS A 2 20.46 -4.16 13.88
C LYS A 2 20.97 -4.67 12.53
N ASP A 3 20.48 -5.80 12.10
CA ASP A 3 20.83 -6.47 10.85
C ASP A 3 20.36 -5.75 9.59
N VAL A 4 19.28 -4.97 9.71
CA VAL A 4 18.72 -4.15 8.60
C VAL A 4 19.00 -2.65 8.77
N ALA A 5 19.70 -2.24 9.83
CA ALA A 5 19.92 -0.82 10.13
C ALA A 5 20.61 -0.03 9.03
N LYS A 6 21.50 -0.68 8.26
CA LYS A 6 22.17 -0.07 7.11
C LYS A 6 21.29 0.07 5.86
N ASP A 7 20.16 -0.63 5.83
CA ASP A 7 19.24 -0.69 4.69
C ASP A 7 18.03 0.24 4.89
N ILE A 8 17.98 0.96 6.04
CA ILE A 8 16.88 1.86 6.39
C ILE A 8 17.37 3.28 6.63
N THR A 9 16.55 4.24 6.30
CA THR A 9 16.73 5.66 6.64
C THR A 9 15.53 6.11 7.46
N MET A 10 15.79 6.64 8.66
CA MET A 10 14.75 7.27 9.47
C MET A 10 14.59 8.72 9.07
N VAL A 11 13.36 9.16 8.86
CA VAL A 11 13.02 10.53 8.47
C VAL A 11 12.11 11.13 9.53
N THR A 12 12.45 12.29 10.06
CA THR A 12 11.66 13.05 11.04
C THR A 12 11.39 14.46 10.55
N GLY A 13 10.41 15.14 11.15
CA GLY A 13 10.03 16.49 10.78
C GLY A 13 9.01 16.56 9.64
N LEU A 14 8.43 15.43 9.24
CA LEU A 14 7.30 15.40 8.30
C LEU A 14 6.01 15.80 9.00
N GLU A 15 5.18 16.58 8.34
CA GLU A 15 3.87 16.98 8.88
C GLU A 15 2.80 17.08 7.78
N ARG A 16 1.56 17.24 8.20
CA ARG A 16 0.44 17.56 7.31
C ARG A 16 0.12 19.03 7.39
N SER A 17 -0.37 19.61 6.29
CA SER A 17 -0.75 21.04 6.23
C SER A 17 -1.98 21.37 7.05
N TYR A 18 -2.80 20.40 7.43
CA TYR A 18 -4.03 20.58 8.19
C TYR A 18 -3.92 19.93 9.58
N LYS A 19 -4.62 20.50 10.55
CA LYS A 19 -4.46 20.11 11.96
C LYS A 19 -5.71 19.50 12.59
N ASN A 20 -6.85 19.54 12.09
CA ASN A 20 -8.05 19.00 12.73
C ASN A 20 -9.11 18.63 11.70
N GLY A 21 -9.81 17.56 11.98
CA GLY A 21 -10.99 17.12 11.29
C GLY A 21 -12.00 16.53 12.25
N GLN A 22 -13.10 16.01 11.76
CA GLN A 22 -14.17 15.49 12.60
C GLN A 22 -13.81 14.15 13.26
N ASP A 23 -13.05 13.29 12.56
CA ASP A 23 -12.57 12.02 13.08
C ASP A 23 -11.07 11.88 12.76
N VAL A 24 -10.26 12.17 13.77
CA VAL A 24 -8.79 12.18 13.61
C VAL A 24 -8.20 10.83 13.25
N HIS A 25 -8.83 9.72 13.64
CA HIS A 25 -8.36 8.37 13.34
C HIS A 25 -8.68 8.01 11.89
N ALA A 26 -9.93 8.18 11.46
CA ALA A 26 -10.32 7.97 10.07
C ALA A 26 -9.49 8.82 9.11
N GLN A 27 -9.20 10.06 9.50
CA GLN A 27 -8.35 10.96 8.73
C GLN A 27 -6.87 10.54 8.76
N GLY A 28 -6.40 10.01 9.89
CA GLY A 28 -5.07 9.44 10.03
C GLY A 28 -4.78 8.45 8.92
N ALA A 29 -5.69 7.49 8.71
CA ALA A 29 -5.59 6.49 7.66
C ALA A 29 -5.88 7.07 6.27
N SER A 30 -7.08 7.64 6.07
CA SER A 30 -7.58 8.01 4.73
C SER A 30 -6.73 9.07 4.04
N CYS A 31 -6.14 9.99 4.80
CA CYS A 31 -5.29 11.05 4.26
C CYS A 31 -3.80 10.69 4.24
N TYR A 32 -3.42 9.49 4.63
CA TYR A 32 -2.00 9.10 4.70
C TYR A 32 -1.32 9.18 3.34
N LEU A 33 -1.89 8.57 2.32
CA LEU A 33 -1.34 8.55 0.95
C LEU A 33 -1.94 9.60 0.02
N THR A 34 -3.00 10.31 0.41
CA THR A 34 -3.55 11.40 -0.40
C THR A 34 -2.99 12.77 -0.04
N SER A 35 -2.56 12.96 1.22
CA SER A 35 -2.08 14.23 1.78
C SER A 35 -3.03 15.42 1.59
N LEU A 36 -4.31 15.16 1.30
CA LEU A 36 -5.31 16.20 1.10
C LEU A 36 -6.12 16.45 2.35
N SER A 37 -6.46 17.71 2.58
CA SER A 37 -7.28 18.10 3.72
C SER A 37 -8.69 17.52 3.62
N PRO A 38 -9.15 16.81 4.66
CA PRO A 38 -10.53 16.32 4.69
C PRO A 38 -11.56 17.44 4.73
N MET A 39 -11.21 18.63 5.22
CA MET A 39 -12.10 19.79 5.28
C MET A 39 -12.56 20.24 3.89
N GLN A 40 -11.64 20.27 2.92
CA GLN A 40 -11.97 20.62 1.53
C GLN A 40 -12.96 19.65 0.91
N ALA A 41 -12.86 18.35 1.24
CA ALA A 41 -13.81 17.35 0.78
C ALA A 41 -15.21 17.58 1.35
N GLN A 42 -15.31 17.92 2.64
CA GLN A 42 -16.58 18.21 3.29
C GLN A 42 -17.27 19.44 2.72
N GLU A 43 -16.53 20.52 2.46
CA GLU A 43 -17.06 21.73 1.82
C GLU A 43 -17.66 21.44 0.43
N GLN A 44 -17.16 20.44 -0.26
CA GLN A 44 -17.65 19.99 -1.56
C GLN A 44 -18.72 18.90 -1.45
N GLY A 45 -19.13 18.51 -0.25
CA GLY A 45 -20.09 17.42 -0.03
C GLY A 45 -19.54 16.03 -0.38
N ILE A 46 -18.22 15.86 -0.43
CA ILE A 46 -17.54 14.61 -0.76
C ILE A 46 -17.08 13.96 0.53
N GLN A 47 -17.18 12.62 0.62
CA GLN A 47 -16.55 11.87 1.71
C GLN A 47 -15.03 11.87 1.55
N HIS A 48 -14.32 11.79 2.67
CA HIS A 48 -12.85 11.78 2.69
C HIS A 48 -12.26 10.59 1.96
N PRO A 49 -11.05 10.74 1.41
CA PRO A 49 -10.30 11.96 1.08
C PRO A 49 -10.75 12.58 -0.24
N ASN A 50 -10.28 13.81 -0.52
CA ASN A 50 -10.64 14.57 -1.71
C ASN A 50 -9.76 14.30 -2.94
N GLY A 51 -9.05 13.17 -3.01
CA GLY A 51 -8.14 12.93 -4.14
C GLY A 51 -7.72 11.48 -4.29
N ARG A 52 -6.83 11.27 -5.24
CA ARG A 52 -6.18 9.97 -5.46
C ARG A 52 -5.01 9.80 -4.50
N SER A 53 -4.82 8.59 -4.03
CA SER A 53 -3.63 8.24 -3.26
C SER A 53 -2.40 8.02 -4.16
N LEU A 54 -1.23 8.16 -3.58
CA LEU A 54 0.06 8.04 -4.26
C LEU A 54 0.22 6.73 -5.03
N ASP A 55 -0.16 5.62 -4.40
CA ASP A 55 -0.09 4.28 -5.01
C ASP A 55 -0.88 4.21 -6.31
N GLN A 56 -2.07 4.81 -6.35
CA GLN A 56 -2.91 4.85 -7.55
C GLN A 56 -2.31 5.74 -8.63
N VAL A 57 -1.67 6.84 -8.25
CA VAL A 57 -0.98 7.74 -9.21
C VAL A 57 0.25 7.04 -9.82
N ILE A 58 1.06 6.39 -8.99
CA ILE A 58 2.21 5.62 -9.47
C ILE A 58 1.74 4.40 -10.29
N GLY A 59 0.73 3.68 -9.79
CA GLY A 59 0.18 2.50 -10.47
C GLY A 59 -0.33 2.79 -11.88
N ASP A 60 -0.97 3.92 -12.11
CA ASP A 60 -1.38 4.33 -13.46
C ASP A 60 -0.19 4.59 -14.39
N ALA A 61 0.90 5.13 -13.84
CA ALA A 61 2.08 5.46 -14.64
C ALA A 61 2.91 4.22 -15.01
N ILE A 62 3.12 3.29 -14.08
CA ILE A 62 4.04 2.15 -14.27
C ILE A 62 3.35 0.78 -14.30
N GLY A 63 2.04 0.72 -14.01
CA GLY A 63 1.28 -0.54 -13.92
C GLY A 63 0.83 -1.11 -15.27
N HIS A 64 1.01 -0.39 -16.38
CA HIS A 64 0.55 -0.83 -17.71
C HIS A 64 1.20 -2.14 -18.20
N SER A 65 2.33 -2.52 -17.64
CA SER A 65 3.04 -3.78 -17.95
C SER A 65 2.71 -4.93 -16.97
N THR A 66 1.90 -4.66 -15.95
CA THR A 66 1.53 -5.62 -14.91
C THR A 66 0.05 -6.02 -15.02
N ILE A 67 -0.35 -7.09 -14.32
CA ILE A 67 -1.75 -7.56 -14.32
C ILE A 67 -2.62 -6.59 -13.52
N PHE A 68 -2.13 -6.19 -12.34
CA PHE A 68 -2.78 -5.18 -11.51
C PHE A 68 -1.90 -3.93 -11.44
N ASN A 69 -2.47 -2.76 -11.65
CA ASN A 69 -1.75 -1.50 -11.48
C ASN A 69 -1.25 -1.34 -10.05
N THR A 70 -2.08 -1.74 -9.09
CA THR A 70 -1.81 -1.66 -7.66
C THR A 70 -2.39 -2.88 -6.92
N LEU A 71 -1.85 -3.17 -5.74
CA LEU A 71 -2.33 -4.21 -4.85
C LEU A 71 -2.50 -3.64 -3.43
N GLU A 72 -3.74 -3.58 -2.96
CA GLU A 72 -4.10 -3.04 -1.66
C GLU A 72 -4.30 -4.18 -0.66
N VAL A 73 -3.48 -4.21 0.40
CA VAL A 73 -3.48 -5.27 1.40
C VAL A 73 -3.59 -4.71 2.81
N SER A 74 -4.30 -5.41 3.66
CA SER A 74 -4.47 -5.05 5.06
C SER A 74 -4.42 -6.28 5.96
N CYS A 75 -3.88 -6.11 7.16
CA CYS A 75 -3.88 -7.12 8.23
C CYS A 75 -4.89 -6.79 9.33
N ASN A 76 -5.92 -6.06 9.01
CA ASN A 76 -6.94 -5.61 9.94
C ASN A 76 -8.10 -6.60 10.04
N GLY A 77 -7.98 -7.76 10.47
CA GLY A 77 -9.00 -8.75 10.73
C GLY A 77 -10.48 -8.36 10.46
N PHE A 78 -11.37 -8.74 11.32
CA PHE A 78 -12.80 -8.41 11.19
C PHE A 78 -13.06 -6.91 11.45
N ARG A 79 -13.87 -6.27 10.59
CA ARG A 79 -14.38 -4.93 10.77
C ARG A 79 -15.77 -4.95 11.42
N ALA A 80 -15.97 -4.17 12.47
CA ALA A 80 -17.30 -4.01 13.05
C ALA A 80 -18.25 -3.28 12.08
N PRO A 81 -19.54 -3.64 12.01
CA PRO A 81 -20.46 -3.09 11.00
C PRO A 81 -20.66 -1.57 11.04
N LYS A 82 -20.33 -0.93 12.17
CA LYS A 82 -20.48 0.53 12.37
C LYS A 82 -19.17 1.32 12.24
N GLU A 83 -18.05 0.64 12.02
CA GLU A 83 -16.77 1.33 11.86
C GLU A 83 -16.67 2.01 10.48
N PRO A 84 -16.15 3.24 10.43
CA PRO A 84 -15.83 3.89 9.17
C PRO A 84 -14.90 3.04 8.31
N ILE A 85 -15.15 3.06 6.99
CA ILE A 85 -14.35 2.31 6.03
C ILE A 85 -12.91 2.82 5.95
N GLU A 86 -12.70 4.06 6.33
CA GLU A 86 -11.41 4.75 6.36
C GLU A 86 -10.44 4.13 7.36
N PHE A 87 -10.93 3.46 8.40
CA PHE A 87 -10.06 2.79 9.39
C PHE A 87 -9.24 1.63 8.82
N ASP A 88 -9.69 1.07 7.70
CA ASP A 88 -9.11 -0.12 7.12
C ASP A 88 -8.42 0.12 5.78
N ASN A 89 -8.44 1.35 5.28
CA ASN A 89 -8.00 1.61 3.91
C ASN A 89 -7.24 2.93 3.83
N ILE A 90 -6.08 2.89 3.18
CA ILE A 90 -5.22 4.05 2.93
C ILE A 90 -5.16 4.42 1.44
N SER A 91 -5.76 3.60 0.58
CA SER A 91 -5.70 3.74 -0.88
C SER A 91 -7.04 4.19 -1.46
N TRP A 92 -7.00 5.11 -2.46
CA TRP A 92 -8.16 5.77 -3.03
C TRP A 92 -8.01 6.01 -4.54
N TYR A 93 -8.96 5.52 -5.31
CA TYR A 93 -9.02 5.77 -6.77
C TYR A 93 -9.30 7.22 -7.12
N GLY A 94 -9.87 7.99 -6.22
CA GLY A 94 -10.24 9.39 -6.40
C GLY A 94 -11.16 9.87 -5.28
N PRO A 95 -11.70 11.10 -5.39
CA PRO A 95 -12.54 11.68 -4.36
C PRO A 95 -13.69 10.76 -3.92
N GLY A 96 -13.68 10.35 -2.64
CA GLY A 96 -14.67 9.46 -2.06
C GLY A 96 -14.72 8.03 -2.62
N LYS A 97 -13.78 7.66 -3.49
CA LYS A 97 -13.74 6.34 -4.14
C LYS A 97 -12.59 5.51 -3.57
N ILE A 98 -12.92 4.61 -2.65
CA ILE A 98 -11.96 3.74 -2.00
C ILE A 98 -11.40 2.68 -2.96
N ALA A 99 -10.12 2.36 -2.80
CA ALA A 99 -9.49 1.14 -3.31
C ALA A 99 -9.47 0.12 -2.16
N PRO A 100 -10.36 -0.89 -2.16
CA PRO A 100 -10.60 -1.72 -0.99
C PRO A 100 -9.44 -2.68 -0.74
N SER A 101 -8.93 -2.69 0.49
CA SER A 101 -7.85 -3.59 0.90
C SER A 101 -8.31 -5.03 1.09
N ILE A 102 -7.50 -5.97 0.63
CA ILE A 102 -7.71 -7.41 0.82
C ILE A 102 -7.11 -7.82 2.16
N ARG A 103 -7.93 -8.44 3.02
CA ARG A 103 -7.55 -8.82 4.38
C ARG A 103 -7.27 -10.31 4.54
N GLU A 104 -7.94 -11.13 3.77
CA GLU A 104 -7.86 -12.58 3.87
C GLU A 104 -6.78 -13.12 2.95
N PRO A 105 -5.75 -13.83 3.49
CA PRO A 105 -4.67 -14.39 2.67
C PRO A 105 -5.19 -15.28 1.54
N GLN A 106 -6.24 -16.09 1.80
CA GLN A 106 -6.85 -16.91 0.76
C GLN A 106 -7.42 -16.07 -0.38
N LYS A 107 -8.15 -14.99 -0.08
CA LYS A 107 -8.69 -14.08 -1.12
C LYS A 107 -7.59 -13.35 -1.88
N LEU A 108 -6.50 -12.98 -1.18
CA LEU A 108 -5.34 -12.40 -1.84
C LEU A 108 -4.70 -13.42 -2.78
N TYR A 109 -4.49 -14.63 -2.32
CA TYR A 109 -3.98 -15.74 -3.13
C TYR A 109 -4.87 -16.01 -4.34
N ASP A 110 -6.19 -16.17 -4.14
CA ASP A 110 -7.15 -16.41 -5.21
C ASP A 110 -7.14 -15.28 -6.26
N ARG A 111 -7.02 -14.02 -5.81
CA ARG A 111 -6.89 -12.87 -6.72
C ARG A 111 -5.59 -12.89 -7.49
N LEU A 112 -4.46 -13.19 -6.84
CA LEU A 112 -3.14 -13.21 -7.49
C LEU A 112 -3.06 -14.33 -8.53
N PHE A 113 -3.67 -15.47 -8.23
CA PHE A 113 -3.53 -16.68 -9.04
C PHE A 113 -4.77 -17.01 -9.86
N LEU A 114 -5.74 -16.12 -9.92
CA LEU A 114 -6.96 -16.21 -10.74
C LEU A 114 -7.65 -17.59 -10.64
N ARG A 115 -7.69 -18.19 -9.43
CA ARG A 115 -8.29 -19.52 -9.26
C ARG A 115 -9.79 -19.50 -9.60
N ASP A 116 -10.14 -20.44 -10.45
CA ASP A 116 -11.46 -20.96 -10.88
C ASP A 116 -12.56 -19.94 -11.24
N SER A 117 -13.20 -19.24 -10.30
CA SER A 117 -14.41 -18.46 -10.60
C SER A 117 -14.11 -17.10 -11.27
N TYR A 118 -12.99 -16.47 -10.97
CA TYR A 118 -12.61 -15.18 -11.57
C TYR A 118 -12.04 -15.37 -12.99
N ARG A 119 -11.27 -16.43 -13.18
CA ARG A 119 -10.68 -16.81 -14.47
C ARG A 119 -11.76 -17.10 -15.51
N ASP A 120 -12.74 -17.95 -15.17
CA ASP A 120 -13.85 -18.27 -16.05
C ASP A 120 -14.71 -17.05 -16.37
N HIS A 121 -14.88 -16.14 -15.43
CA HIS A 121 -15.61 -14.89 -15.67
C HIS A 121 -14.83 -13.96 -16.61
N VAL A 122 -13.52 -13.77 -16.38
CA VAL A 122 -12.70 -12.89 -17.23
C VAL A 122 -12.58 -13.46 -18.64
N ALA A 123 -12.31 -14.75 -18.81
CA ALA A 123 -12.24 -15.41 -20.12
C ALA A 123 -13.59 -15.29 -20.87
N ASN A 124 -14.69 -15.60 -20.21
CA ASN A 124 -16.03 -15.50 -20.79
C ASN A 124 -16.42 -14.06 -21.19
N VAL A 125 -16.05 -13.05 -20.37
CA VAL A 125 -16.32 -11.65 -20.69
C VAL A 125 -15.43 -11.19 -21.84
N THR A 126 -14.18 -11.60 -21.88
CA THR A 126 -13.22 -11.25 -22.92
C THR A 126 -13.64 -11.82 -24.27
N ASP A 127 -14.02 -13.09 -24.34
CA ASP A 127 -14.52 -13.74 -25.55
C ASP A 127 -15.82 -13.07 -26.07
N LEU A 128 -16.74 -12.72 -25.18
CA LEU A 128 -17.98 -12.01 -25.53
C LEU A 128 -17.69 -10.61 -26.07
N VAL A 129 -16.81 -9.85 -25.42
CA VAL A 129 -16.44 -8.50 -25.84
C VAL A 129 -15.70 -8.53 -27.18
N LEU A 130 -14.82 -9.50 -27.43
CA LEU A 130 -14.13 -9.68 -28.70
C LEU A 130 -15.09 -10.05 -29.84
N ALA A 131 -16.06 -10.92 -29.58
CA ALA A 131 -17.08 -11.28 -30.57
C ALA A 131 -17.94 -10.09 -30.95
N ASP A 132 -18.41 -9.32 -29.96
CA ASP A 132 -19.22 -8.11 -30.17
C ASP A 132 -18.39 -7.00 -30.84
N ALA A 133 -17.14 -6.80 -30.45
CA ALA A 133 -16.24 -5.82 -31.03
C ALA A 133 -15.98 -6.11 -32.54
N ASN A 134 -15.74 -7.37 -32.87
CA ASN A 134 -15.58 -7.78 -34.30
C ASN A 134 -16.83 -7.56 -35.13
N SER A 135 -18.01 -7.75 -34.56
CA SER A 135 -19.28 -7.46 -35.18
C SER A 135 -19.49 -5.95 -35.37
N LEU A 136 -19.15 -5.16 -34.35
CA LEU A 136 -19.34 -3.72 -34.32
C LEU A 136 -18.34 -2.99 -35.23
N SER A 137 -17.09 -3.44 -35.33
CA SER A 137 -16.05 -2.79 -36.14
C SER A 137 -16.42 -2.62 -37.60
N ARG A 138 -17.25 -3.53 -38.14
CA ARG A 138 -17.74 -3.46 -39.52
C ARG A 138 -18.78 -2.35 -39.78
N LYS A 139 -19.33 -1.79 -38.69
CA LYS A 139 -20.40 -0.77 -38.74
C LYS A 139 -19.94 0.62 -38.34
N LEU A 140 -18.69 0.74 -37.84
CA LEU A 140 -18.15 1.97 -37.26
C LEU A 140 -17.42 2.84 -38.29
N ALA A 141 -17.42 4.15 -38.08
CA ALA A 141 -16.59 5.11 -38.78
C ALA A 141 -15.11 4.89 -38.46
N SER A 142 -14.20 5.47 -39.26
CA SER A 142 -12.76 5.18 -39.18
C SER A 142 -12.16 5.49 -37.79
N LYS A 143 -12.54 6.62 -37.15
CA LYS A 143 -12.04 7.02 -35.82
C LYS A 143 -12.54 6.10 -34.72
N ASP A 144 -13.80 5.70 -34.76
CA ASP A 144 -14.38 4.80 -33.75
C ASP A 144 -13.83 3.37 -33.91
N ARG A 145 -13.44 3.00 -35.14
CA ARG A 145 -12.76 1.73 -35.44
C ARG A 145 -11.34 1.70 -34.87
N GLU A 146 -10.64 2.82 -34.90
CA GLU A 146 -9.31 2.97 -34.26
C GLU A 146 -9.39 2.79 -32.75
N THR A 147 -10.31 3.49 -32.08
CA THR A 147 -10.57 3.34 -30.64
C THR A 147 -10.99 1.93 -30.26
N LEU A 148 -11.80 1.27 -31.07
CA LEU A 148 -12.17 -0.13 -30.87
C LEU A 148 -10.98 -1.06 -31.06
N GLY A 149 -10.08 -0.76 -32.00
CA GLY A 149 -8.82 -1.47 -32.22
C GLY A 149 -7.91 -1.40 -30.98
N GLU A 150 -7.74 -0.21 -30.39
CA GLU A 150 -6.98 -0.01 -29.15
C GLU A 150 -7.57 -0.81 -27.98
N LEU A 151 -8.91 -0.83 -27.85
CA LEU A 151 -9.59 -1.65 -26.83
C LEU A 151 -9.34 -3.15 -27.04
N MET A 152 -9.39 -3.63 -28.29
CA MET A 152 -9.12 -5.03 -28.62
C MET A 152 -7.65 -5.41 -28.33
N GLU A 153 -6.70 -4.53 -28.59
CA GLU A 153 -5.29 -4.73 -28.24
C GLU A 153 -5.08 -4.78 -26.71
N MET A 154 -5.76 -3.91 -25.96
CA MET A 154 -5.75 -3.96 -24.49
C MET A 154 -6.29 -5.30 -23.97
N ILE A 155 -7.42 -5.78 -24.49
CA ILE A 155 -8.03 -7.05 -24.11
C ILE A 155 -7.07 -8.20 -24.42
N ARG A 156 -6.48 -8.23 -25.61
CA ARG A 156 -5.48 -9.25 -25.99
C ARG A 156 -4.24 -9.19 -25.09
N GLY A 157 -3.82 -7.99 -24.68
CA GLY A 157 -2.75 -7.82 -23.67
C GLY A 157 -3.10 -8.48 -22.34
N ILE A 158 -4.34 -8.42 -21.89
CA ILE A 158 -4.84 -9.10 -20.69
C ILE A 158 -4.81 -10.62 -20.86
N GLU A 159 -5.31 -11.16 -22.00
CA GLU A 159 -5.27 -12.60 -22.30
C GLU A 159 -3.84 -13.16 -22.25
N LEU A 160 -2.90 -12.49 -22.93
CA LEU A 160 -1.50 -12.92 -22.94
C LEU A 160 -0.86 -12.92 -21.53
N ARG A 161 -1.28 -11.98 -20.66
CA ARG A 161 -0.84 -11.95 -19.27
C ARG A 161 -1.43 -13.11 -18.46
N ILE A 162 -2.70 -13.43 -18.68
CA ILE A 162 -3.36 -14.60 -18.06
C ILE A 162 -2.65 -15.88 -18.49
N GLU A 163 -2.38 -16.08 -19.80
CA GLU A 163 -1.64 -17.25 -20.29
C GLU A 163 -0.22 -17.35 -19.72
N LYS A 164 0.47 -16.20 -19.56
CA LYS A 164 1.78 -16.15 -18.92
C LYS A 164 1.70 -16.56 -17.45
N MET A 165 0.68 -16.09 -16.74
CA MET A 165 0.39 -16.49 -15.36
C MET A 165 0.15 -17.99 -15.25
N ASP A 166 -0.70 -18.55 -16.09
CA ASP A 166 -1.01 -19.98 -16.08
C ASP A 166 0.24 -20.85 -16.19
N LYS A 167 1.20 -20.44 -17.02
CA LYS A 167 2.48 -21.14 -17.17
C LYS A 167 3.37 -21.01 -15.94
N LEU A 168 3.36 -19.84 -15.28
CA LEU A 168 4.12 -19.61 -14.05
C LEU A 168 3.53 -20.35 -12.85
N LEU A 169 2.21 -20.56 -12.86
CA LEU A 169 1.46 -21.16 -11.75
C LEU A 169 1.38 -22.68 -11.79
N ALA A 170 1.66 -23.30 -12.93
CA ALA A 170 1.55 -24.75 -13.08
C ALA A 170 2.40 -25.53 -12.04
N ASP A 171 3.43 -24.87 -11.48
CA ASP A 171 4.36 -25.48 -10.52
C ASP A 171 4.21 -24.92 -9.08
N ILE A 172 3.23 -24.04 -8.81
CA ILE A 172 3.05 -23.43 -7.48
C ILE A 172 1.79 -23.99 -6.81
N ASP A 173 1.98 -24.84 -5.81
CA ASP A 173 0.96 -25.26 -4.87
C ASP A 173 1.30 -24.72 -3.47
N ILE A 174 0.56 -23.72 -3.01
CA ILE A 174 0.74 -23.09 -1.70
C ILE A 174 -0.50 -23.38 -0.86
N ASP A 175 -0.32 -24.07 0.26
CA ASP A 175 -1.37 -24.23 1.26
C ASP A 175 -1.51 -22.94 2.07
N ILE A 176 -2.66 -22.28 1.97
CA ILE A 176 -2.95 -21.03 2.68
C ILE A 176 -3.73 -21.34 3.96
N PRO A 177 -3.11 -21.19 5.14
CA PRO A 177 -3.79 -21.41 6.39
C PRO A 177 -4.88 -20.35 6.65
N LYS A 178 -5.93 -20.73 7.39
CA LYS A 178 -7.00 -19.80 7.79
C LYS A 178 -6.45 -18.74 8.74
N THR A 179 -6.81 -17.49 8.50
CA THR A 179 -6.33 -16.33 9.26
C THR A 179 -6.67 -16.41 10.76
N GLU A 180 -7.83 -16.98 11.10
CA GLU A 180 -8.30 -17.05 12.49
C GLU A 180 -7.44 -17.94 13.39
N VAL A 181 -6.62 -18.82 12.81
CA VAL A 181 -5.73 -19.73 13.56
C VAL A 181 -4.27 -19.29 13.54
N LEU A 182 -3.95 -18.21 12.85
CA LEU A 182 -2.57 -17.71 12.77
C LEU A 182 -2.28 -16.69 13.87
N PRO A 183 -1.12 -16.81 14.57
CA PRO A 183 -0.57 -15.72 15.33
C PRO A 183 -0.45 -14.45 14.48
N ARG A 184 -0.68 -13.28 15.09
CA ARG A 184 -0.69 -12.00 14.35
C ARG A 184 0.58 -11.76 13.53
N GLY A 185 1.74 -12.06 14.10
CA GLY A 185 3.02 -11.91 13.39
C GLY A 185 3.10 -12.80 12.14
N GLU A 186 2.64 -14.04 12.24
CA GLU A 186 2.60 -14.98 11.12
C GLU A 186 1.60 -14.55 10.05
N TYR A 187 0.43 -14.07 10.46
CA TYR A 187 -0.57 -13.51 9.53
C TYR A 187 -0.01 -12.32 8.73
N ILE A 188 0.65 -11.36 9.40
CA ILE A 188 1.28 -10.22 8.73
C ILE A 188 2.35 -10.70 7.73
N ARG A 189 3.20 -11.65 8.13
CA ARG A 189 4.26 -12.19 7.28
C ARG A 189 3.70 -12.95 6.07
N LEU A 190 2.66 -13.75 6.25
CA LEU A 190 2.00 -14.45 5.14
C LEU A 190 1.45 -13.47 4.10
N GLN A 191 0.75 -12.41 4.54
CA GLN A 191 0.27 -11.36 3.64
C GLN A 191 1.45 -10.67 2.93
N ALA A 192 2.52 -10.37 3.66
CA ALA A 192 3.73 -9.77 3.08
C ALA A 192 4.38 -10.69 2.05
N ASP A 193 4.52 -11.98 2.33
CA ASP A 193 5.10 -12.96 1.38
C ASP A 193 4.27 -13.07 0.10
N LEU A 194 2.94 -13.00 0.18
CA LEU A 194 2.07 -12.95 -1.01
C LEU A 194 2.28 -11.68 -1.83
N VAL A 195 2.46 -10.53 -1.18
CA VAL A 195 2.81 -9.27 -1.87
C VAL A 195 4.18 -9.37 -2.55
N LEU A 196 5.19 -9.89 -1.86
CA LEU A 196 6.54 -10.08 -2.42
C LEU A 196 6.53 -11.07 -3.59
N LEU A 197 5.74 -12.13 -3.49
CA LEU A 197 5.52 -13.06 -4.60
C LEU A 197 4.87 -12.38 -5.81
N ALA A 198 3.88 -11.49 -5.57
CA ALA A 198 3.26 -10.71 -6.64
C ALA A 198 4.27 -9.80 -7.35
N PHE A 199 5.19 -9.16 -6.62
CA PHE A 199 6.29 -8.39 -7.20
C PHE A 199 7.26 -9.28 -7.99
N GLN A 200 7.70 -10.40 -7.41
CA GLN A 200 8.63 -11.34 -8.04
C GLN A 200 8.09 -11.89 -9.36
N MET A 201 6.79 -12.12 -9.44
CA MET A 201 6.10 -12.60 -10.64
C MET A 201 5.73 -11.49 -11.63
N GLY A 202 5.96 -10.22 -11.31
CA GLY A 202 5.55 -9.08 -12.15
C GLY A 202 4.02 -8.93 -12.27
N ILE A 203 3.28 -9.38 -11.24
CA ILE A 203 1.82 -9.23 -11.18
C ILE A 203 1.44 -7.79 -10.89
N THR A 204 2.22 -7.11 -10.07
CA THR A 204 2.13 -5.68 -9.79
C THR A 204 3.50 -5.10 -9.49
N ASN A 205 3.67 -3.79 -9.63
CA ASN A 205 4.86 -3.04 -9.19
C ASN A 205 4.58 -2.13 -8.00
N VAL A 206 3.31 -2.01 -7.57
CA VAL A 206 2.89 -1.08 -6.53
C VAL A 206 1.97 -1.78 -5.55
N SER A 207 2.25 -1.65 -4.26
CA SER A 207 1.36 -2.17 -3.22
C SER A 207 1.29 -1.24 -2.01
N THR A 208 0.11 -1.19 -1.41
CA THR A 208 -0.12 -0.65 -0.07
C THR A 208 -0.37 -1.76 0.91
N PHE A 209 0.20 -1.65 2.12
CA PHE A 209 0.12 -2.69 3.12
C PHE A 209 -0.15 -2.11 4.51
N MET A 210 -1.38 -2.19 4.96
CA MET A 210 -1.80 -1.68 6.26
C MET A 210 -1.68 -2.77 7.32
N ILE A 211 -0.62 -2.75 8.13
CA ILE A 211 -0.33 -3.79 9.12
C ILE A 211 -1.00 -3.57 10.48
N GLY A 212 -1.41 -2.35 10.77
CA GLY A 212 -2.12 -1.98 11.99
C GLY A 212 -3.41 -1.21 11.69
N PRO A 213 -4.53 -1.53 12.38
CA PRO A 213 -5.79 -0.83 12.16
C PRO A 213 -5.78 0.55 12.81
N GLU A 214 -6.41 1.53 12.16
CA GLU A 214 -6.78 2.79 12.80
C GLU A 214 -8.07 2.67 13.64
N ARG A 215 -8.39 1.46 14.08
CA ARG A 215 -9.57 1.18 14.90
C ARG A 215 -9.30 1.48 16.36
N TRP A 216 -10.13 2.27 16.94
CA TRP A 216 -10.01 2.61 18.36
C TRP A 216 -10.62 1.57 19.31
N ASP A 217 -11.52 0.73 18.87
CA ASP A 217 -12.13 -0.35 19.65
C ASP A 217 -11.57 -1.75 19.34
N ALA A 218 -10.67 -1.87 18.38
CA ALA A 218 -10.06 -3.14 18.04
C ALA A 218 -9.17 -3.67 19.17
N THR A 219 -9.45 -4.89 19.58
CA THR A 219 -8.66 -5.65 20.55
C THR A 219 -7.89 -6.74 19.83
N LEU A 220 -6.56 -6.70 19.92
CA LEU A 220 -5.67 -7.57 19.18
C LEU A 220 -4.76 -8.35 20.13
N MET A 221 -4.47 -9.60 19.76
CA MET A 221 -3.42 -10.39 20.38
C MET A 221 -2.09 -10.09 19.69
N TYR A 222 -1.05 -9.84 20.49
CA TYR A 222 0.33 -9.73 20.05
C TYR A 222 1.12 -10.85 20.72
N GLU A 223 1.18 -11.99 20.08
CA GLU A 223 1.77 -13.21 20.62
C GLU A 223 3.26 -13.00 20.91
N GLY A 224 3.69 -13.47 22.08
CA GLY A 224 5.06 -13.27 22.58
C GLY A 224 5.34 -11.88 23.16
N VAL A 225 4.37 -10.95 23.09
CA VAL A 225 4.47 -9.59 23.66
C VAL A 225 3.54 -9.43 24.85
N PHE A 226 2.31 -9.91 24.76
CA PHE A 226 1.29 -9.86 25.82
C PHE A 226 0.63 -11.21 26.01
N ASP A 227 0.25 -11.50 27.26
CA ASP A 227 -0.43 -12.76 27.64
C ASP A 227 -1.94 -12.75 27.29
N LYS A 228 -2.48 -11.60 26.92
CA LYS A 228 -3.90 -11.40 26.56
C LYS A 228 -4.02 -10.33 25.48
N PRO A 229 -5.15 -10.34 24.73
CA PRO A 229 -5.44 -9.28 23.75
C PRO A 229 -5.47 -7.90 24.39
N VAL A 230 -4.95 -6.91 23.71
CA VAL A 230 -4.89 -5.50 24.15
C VAL A 230 -5.55 -4.58 23.15
N GLN A 231 -6.06 -3.47 23.66
CA GLN A 231 -6.65 -2.41 22.84
C GLN A 231 -5.62 -1.27 22.68
N HIS A 232 -4.98 -1.23 21.53
CA HIS A 232 -3.89 -0.29 21.23
C HIS A 232 -4.33 1.17 21.42
N HIS A 233 -5.51 1.55 20.93
CA HIS A 233 -6.04 2.91 21.08
C HIS A 233 -6.11 3.36 22.54
N ASN A 234 -6.68 2.53 23.43
CA ASN A 234 -6.73 2.87 24.85
C ASN A 234 -5.33 3.02 25.47
N MET A 235 -4.36 2.25 24.99
CA MET A 235 -2.97 2.35 25.46
C MET A 235 -2.35 3.67 25.03
N THR A 236 -2.65 4.19 23.83
CA THR A 236 -2.14 5.50 23.37
C THR A 236 -2.63 6.65 24.24
N HIS A 237 -3.84 6.57 24.80
CA HIS A 237 -4.39 7.58 25.70
C HIS A 237 -3.98 7.39 27.18
N ASN A 238 -3.38 6.24 27.53
CA ASN A 238 -2.99 5.89 28.89
C ASN A 238 -1.47 5.77 29.06
N GLN A 239 -0.71 6.73 28.56
CA GLN A 239 0.77 6.70 28.60
C GLN A 239 1.38 7.07 29.95
N LYS A 240 0.58 7.38 30.98
CA LYS A 240 1.08 7.73 32.32
C LYS A 240 1.82 6.58 32.97
N GLY A 241 2.88 6.89 33.71
CA GLY A 241 3.70 5.89 34.41
C GLY A 241 4.48 5.03 33.42
N ASN A 242 4.18 3.72 33.38
CA ASN A 242 4.83 2.77 32.46
C ASN A 242 4.06 2.56 31.13
N GLY A 243 2.96 3.26 30.89
CA GLY A 243 2.10 3.04 29.72
C GLY A 243 2.85 3.20 28.39
N TYR A 244 3.77 4.15 28.28
CA TYR A 244 4.61 4.32 27.09
C TYR A 244 5.51 3.11 26.80
N LYS A 245 5.94 2.34 27.83
CA LYS A 245 6.75 1.12 27.64
C LYS A 245 5.94 -0.01 27.02
N GLU A 246 4.67 -0.09 27.33
CA GLU A 246 3.77 -1.09 26.74
C GLU A 246 3.49 -0.75 25.28
N LEU A 247 3.28 0.53 24.94
CA LEU A 247 3.21 0.99 23.56
C LEU A 247 4.48 0.68 22.78
N GLN A 248 5.65 0.97 23.36
CA GLN A 248 6.93 0.65 22.73
C GLN A 248 7.08 -0.83 22.34
N LYS A 249 6.48 -1.75 23.10
CA LYS A 249 6.48 -3.18 22.74
C LYS A 249 5.69 -3.45 21.46
N ILE A 250 4.55 -2.77 21.27
CA ILE A 250 3.77 -2.86 20.02
C ILE A 250 4.54 -2.26 18.85
N ASP A 251 5.18 -1.11 19.04
CA ASP A 251 6.00 -0.49 18.00
C ASP A 251 7.16 -1.39 17.58
N ILE A 252 7.84 -2.00 18.55
CA ILE A 252 8.91 -2.98 18.29
C ILE A 252 8.35 -4.17 17.51
N PHE A 253 7.20 -4.72 17.90
CA PHE A 253 6.56 -5.83 17.21
C PHE A 253 6.28 -5.48 15.74
N HIS A 254 5.73 -4.29 15.46
CA HIS A 254 5.47 -3.84 14.08
C HIS A 254 6.77 -3.61 13.31
N MET A 255 7.77 -2.99 13.94
CA MET A 255 9.09 -2.80 13.30
C MET A 255 9.81 -4.13 13.00
N GLU A 256 9.57 -5.17 13.78
CA GLU A 256 10.08 -6.51 13.48
C GLU A 256 9.42 -7.12 12.24
N GLN A 257 8.12 -6.85 12.01
CA GLN A 257 7.45 -7.27 10.77
C GLN A 257 7.99 -6.49 9.56
N TYR A 258 8.23 -5.18 9.69
CA TYR A 258 8.86 -4.39 8.63
C TYR A 258 10.28 -4.90 8.31
N ALA A 259 11.08 -5.19 9.35
CA ALA A 259 12.41 -5.78 9.16
C ALA A 259 12.36 -7.16 8.49
N TYR A 260 11.33 -7.97 8.77
CA TYR A 260 11.11 -9.22 8.05
C TYR A 260 10.95 -8.98 6.55
N VAL A 261 10.10 -8.04 6.14
CA VAL A 261 9.91 -7.69 4.73
C VAL A 261 11.23 -7.25 4.08
N ILE A 262 12.00 -6.39 4.75
CA ILE A 262 13.31 -5.94 4.23
C ILE A 262 14.25 -7.12 4.01
N ARG A 263 14.35 -8.07 4.97
CA ARG A 263 15.19 -9.28 4.82
C ARG A 263 14.75 -10.11 3.61
N ARG A 264 13.45 -10.36 3.48
CA ARG A 264 12.91 -11.12 2.35
C ARG A 264 13.23 -10.45 1.01
N MET A 265 13.03 -9.13 0.91
CA MET A 265 13.38 -8.38 -0.32
C MET A 265 14.89 -8.42 -0.65
N LYS A 266 15.75 -8.51 0.35
CA LYS A 266 17.21 -8.69 0.14
C LYS A 266 17.58 -10.08 -0.36
N GLU A 267 16.85 -11.10 0.09
CA GLU A 267 17.05 -12.50 -0.32
C GLU A 267 16.60 -12.75 -1.75
N ILE A 268 15.51 -12.12 -2.19
CA ILE A 268 14.97 -12.23 -3.55
C ILE A 268 15.92 -11.55 -4.53
N LYS A 269 16.45 -12.30 -5.48
CA LYS A 269 17.39 -11.81 -6.50
C LYS A 269 16.69 -11.57 -7.82
N GLU A 270 17.02 -10.45 -8.43
CA GLU A 270 16.63 -10.08 -9.78
C GLU A 270 17.56 -10.75 -10.80
N SER A 271 17.19 -10.70 -12.07
CA SER A 271 17.95 -11.34 -13.15
C SER A 271 19.36 -10.79 -13.35
N ASP A 272 19.61 -9.54 -12.93
CA ASP A 272 20.92 -8.88 -12.96
C ASP A 272 21.80 -9.15 -11.73
N GLY A 273 21.28 -9.93 -10.76
CA GLY A 273 21.94 -10.28 -9.51
C GLY A 273 21.74 -9.27 -8.37
N SER A 274 21.12 -8.12 -8.62
CA SER A 274 20.70 -7.19 -7.58
C SER A 274 19.59 -7.83 -6.71
N SER A 275 19.29 -7.23 -5.56
CA SER A 275 18.15 -7.68 -4.77
C SER A 275 16.89 -6.89 -5.14
N MET A 276 15.72 -7.47 -4.88
CA MET A 276 14.46 -6.73 -4.99
C MET A 276 14.49 -5.43 -4.18
N LEU A 277 15.15 -5.43 -3.01
CA LEU A 277 15.31 -4.23 -2.19
C LEU A 277 16.11 -3.13 -2.89
N ASP A 278 17.18 -3.49 -3.61
CA ASP A 278 18.01 -2.51 -4.33
C ASP A 278 17.20 -1.75 -5.40
N ASN A 279 16.19 -2.40 -5.98
CA ASN A 279 15.36 -1.88 -7.07
C ASN A 279 14.01 -1.28 -6.59
N SER A 280 13.77 -1.28 -5.28
CA SER A 280 12.49 -0.85 -4.71
C SER A 280 12.61 0.39 -3.83
N VAL A 281 11.47 1.02 -3.56
CA VAL A 281 11.27 1.96 -2.45
C VAL A 281 10.15 1.40 -1.58
N ILE A 282 10.42 1.24 -0.30
CA ILE A 282 9.45 0.81 0.69
C ILE A 282 9.50 1.74 1.89
N SER A 283 8.35 2.16 2.39
CA SER A 283 8.26 2.95 3.62
C SER A 283 7.33 2.34 4.65
N TYR A 284 7.66 2.58 5.89
CA TYR A 284 6.82 2.29 7.04
C TYR A 284 6.57 3.60 7.80
N GLY A 285 5.32 3.86 8.13
CA GLY A 285 4.95 5.07 8.84
C GLY A 285 3.55 4.99 9.42
N ALA A 286 3.14 6.06 10.07
CA ALA A 286 1.81 6.21 10.65
C ALA A 286 1.19 7.56 10.29
N GLY A 287 -0.13 7.60 10.34
CA GLY A 287 -0.90 8.82 10.07
C GLY A 287 -0.88 9.84 11.20
N LEU A 288 -0.45 9.44 12.39
CA LEU A 288 -0.33 10.26 13.58
C LEU A 288 1.08 10.13 14.17
N GLY A 289 1.65 11.23 14.65
CA GLY A 289 2.95 11.25 15.33
C GLY A 289 2.82 10.83 16.80
N ASP A 290 1.83 11.38 17.51
CA ASP A 290 1.46 10.98 18.87
C ASP A 290 -0.02 10.67 18.94
N GLY A 291 -0.34 9.42 19.26
CA GLY A 291 -1.71 8.95 19.37
C GLY A 291 -2.49 9.54 20.56
N SER A 292 -1.81 10.01 21.61
CA SER A 292 -2.48 10.63 22.76
C SER A 292 -3.04 12.00 22.45
N THR A 293 -2.31 12.78 21.68
CA THR A 293 -2.65 14.17 21.30
C THR A 293 -3.17 14.28 19.87
N HIS A 294 -3.22 13.16 19.14
CA HIS A 294 -3.61 13.09 17.73
C HIS A 294 -2.79 14.04 16.83
N GLN A 295 -1.49 14.03 17.03
CA GLN A 295 -0.58 14.99 16.41
C GLN A 295 -0.33 14.64 14.94
N TYR A 296 -0.46 15.66 14.05
CA TYR A 296 -0.19 15.55 12.61
C TYR A 296 1.17 16.14 12.18
N TYR A 297 2.07 16.35 13.11
CA TYR A 297 3.44 16.78 12.88
C TYR A 297 4.42 15.78 13.46
N ASP A 298 5.67 15.84 13.01
CA ASP A 298 6.73 14.89 13.32
C ASP A 298 6.27 13.44 13.11
N LEU A 299 5.65 13.20 11.94
CA LEU A 299 5.13 11.90 11.57
C LEU A 299 6.28 10.90 11.49
N PRO A 300 6.15 9.71 12.11
CA PRO A 300 7.19 8.69 12.04
C PRO A 300 7.28 8.12 10.63
N MET A 301 8.49 8.10 10.07
CA MET A 301 8.74 7.55 8.75
C MET A 301 10.07 6.82 8.70
N VAL A 302 10.05 5.59 8.21
CA VAL A 302 11.22 4.76 7.92
C VAL A 302 11.18 4.38 6.46
N VAL A 303 12.24 4.69 5.73
CA VAL A 303 12.39 4.40 4.31
C VAL A 303 13.45 3.33 4.12
N ALA A 304 13.17 2.34 3.28
CA ALA A 304 14.14 1.33 2.87
C ALA A 304 14.12 1.17 1.34
N GLY A 305 15.15 0.52 0.82
CA GLY A 305 15.28 0.26 -0.61
C GLY A 305 16.15 1.29 -1.33
N GLY A 306 16.78 0.84 -2.40
CA GLY A 306 17.81 1.62 -3.10
C GLY A 306 17.28 2.46 -4.27
N ALA A 307 16.06 2.22 -4.75
CA ALA A 307 15.53 2.81 -5.98
C ALA A 307 16.57 2.80 -7.12
N GLN A 308 17.19 1.64 -7.37
CA GLN A 308 18.27 1.47 -8.37
C GLN A 308 19.47 2.39 -8.12
N GLY A 309 19.85 2.58 -6.85
CA GLY A 309 20.96 3.42 -6.45
C GLY A 309 20.65 4.91 -6.31
N GLN A 310 19.41 5.32 -6.50
CA GLN A 310 19.00 6.72 -6.38
C GLN A 310 18.80 7.18 -4.92
N ILE A 311 18.62 6.25 -3.98
CA ILE A 311 18.47 6.54 -2.56
C ILE A 311 19.67 6.01 -1.77
N LYS A 312 20.28 6.87 -0.97
CA LYS A 312 21.28 6.46 0.00
C LYS A 312 20.64 6.06 1.32
N GLN A 313 20.86 4.83 1.75
CA GLN A 313 20.32 4.26 2.98
C GLN A 313 21.29 4.37 4.18
N GLY A 314 20.84 3.90 5.36
CA GLY A 314 21.65 3.83 6.59
C GLY A 314 21.79 5.18 7.28
N ARG A 315 20.83 6.09 7.14
CA ARG A 315 20.90 7.47 7.65
C ARG A 315 19.76 7.81 8.59
N PHE A 316 19.98 8.87 9.34
CA PHE A 316 18.95 9.61 10.04
C PHE A 316 18.83 11.00 9.41
N ILE A 317 17.67 11.32 8.86
CA ILE A 317 17.38 12.60 8.22
C ILE A 317 16.41 13.36 9.13
N ARG A 318 16.84 14.52 9.59
CA ARG A 318 15.99 15.46 10.32
C ARG A 318 15.64 16.61 9.38
N LEU A 319 14.41 16.60 8.90
CA LEU A 319 13.89 17.67 8.05
C LEU A 319 13.54 18.90 8.90
N LYS A 320 13.43 20.03 8.22
CA LYS A 320 12.92 21.26 8.85
C LYS A 320 11.45 21.03 9.22
N SER A 321 11.07 21.45 10.43
CA SER A 321 9.64 21.47 10.84
C SER A 321 8.82 22.24 9.80
N GLY A 322 7.65 21.75 9.46
CA GLY A 322 6.83 22.29 8.37
C GLY A 322 7.06 21.59 7.01
N THR A 323 7.94 20.59 6.94
CA THR A 323 8.10 19.82 5.71
C THR A 323 6.90 18.90 5.53
N LEU A 324 6.15 19.11 4.44
CA LEU A 324 4.92 18.37 4.20
C LEU A 324 5.20 16.89 3.87
N ASN A 325 4.35 16.00 4.37
CA ASN A 325 4.42 14.57 4.05
C ASN A 325 4.26 14.29 2.54
N SER A 326 3.48 15.12 1.86
CA SER A 326 3.34 15.09 0.39
C SER A 326 4.63 15.34 -0.38
N ASN A 327 5.62 16.02 0.24
CA ASN A 327 6.95 16.17 -0.36
C ASN A 327 7.67 14.81 -0.47
N LEU A 328 7.48 13.94 0.51
CA LEU A 328 7.99 12.56 0.43
C LEU A 328 7.27 11.77 -0.68
N TRP A 329 5.97 11.95 -0.80
CA TRP A 329 5.18 11.29 -1.84
C TRP A 329 5.55 11.78 -3.25
N LEU A 330 5.77 13.07 -3.42
CA LEU A 330 6.29 13.62 -4.67
C LEU A 330 7.68 13.04 -5.00
N THR A 331 8.55 12.94 -3.97
CA THR A 331 9.88 12.31 -4.14
C THR A 331 9.74 10.87 -4.63
N TYR A 332 8.83 10.09 -4.06
CA TYR A 332 8.60 8.71 -4.50
C TYR A 332 8.04 8.62 -5.92
N ALA A 333 7.09 9.49 -6.27
CA ALA A 333 6.58 9.53 -7.64
C ALA A 333 7.69 9.81 -8.66
N GLN A 334 8.57 10.77 -8.40
CA GLN A 334 9.70 11.06 -9.28
C GLN A 334 10.75 9.94 -9.30
N LEU A 335 11.03 9.29 -8.16
CA LEU A 335 11.88 8.08 -8.10
C LEU A 335 11.33 6.93 -8.96
N MET A 336 10.00 6.83 -9.09
CA MET A 336 9.33 5.87 -9.94
C MET A 336 9.22 6.32 -11.41
N GLY A 337 9.86 7.43 -11.77
CA GLY A 337 9.94 7.90 -13.15
C GLY A 337 8.77 8.78 -13.60
N LEU A 338 7.91 9.24 -12.69
CA LEU A 338 6.84 10.17 -13.04
C LEU A 338 7.39 11.58 -13.25
N ASP A 339 7.07 12.19 -14.37
CA ASP A 339 7.41 13.58 -14.68
C ASP A 339 6.30 14.52 -14.16
N ILE A 340 6.27 14.71 -12.85
CA ILE A 340 5.32 15.59 -12.15
C ILE A 340 6.05 16.56 -11.23
N ASP A 341 5.61 17.81 -11.20
CA ASP A 341 6.20 18.89 -10.37
C ASP A 341 5.53 19.01 -9.00
N SER A 342 4.38 18.38 -8.81
CA SER A 342 3.62 18.46 -7.57
C SER A 342 2.77 17.23 -7.33
N PHE A 343 2.51 16.93 -6.06
CA PHE A 343 1.54 15.93 -5.61
C PHE A 343 0.78 16.50 -4.42
N ALA A 344 -0.55 16.54 -4.50
CA ALA A 344 -1.42 17.10 -3.47
C ALA A 344 -0.97 18.54 -3.06
N ASP A 345 -0.66 18.73 -1.78
CA ASP A 345 -0.20 20.00 -1.21
C ASP A 345 1.34 20.14 -1.15
N SER A 346 2.09 19.30 -1.88
CA SER A 346 3.54 19.31 -1.87
C SER A 346 4.13 20.66 -2.32
N THR A 347 5.25 21.03 -1.74
CA THR A 347 6.01 22.26 -2.04
C THR A 347 7.36 21.99 -2.72
N GLY A 348 7.68 20.72 -2.98
CA GLY A 348 8.90 20.26 -3.60
C GLY A 348 9.30 18.87 -3.11
N VAL A 349 10.39 18.33 -3.60
CA VAL A 349 10.94 17.01 -3.22
C VAL A 349 11.83 17.10 -1.98
N ILE A 350 12.10 15.97 -1.36
CA ILE A 350 13.06 15.83 -0.25
C ILE A 350 14.43 15.47 -0.83
N ASN A 351 15.23 16.50 -1.14
CA ASN A 351 16.56 16.33 -1.74
C ASN A 351 17.50 15.50 -0.86
N ASP A 352 17.35 15.54 0.45
CA ASP A 352 18.17 14.77 1.39
C ASP A 352 18.04 13.25 1.23
N LEU A 353 17.00 12.75 0.54
CA LEU A 353 16.85 11.32 0.24
C LEU A 353 17.70 10.86 -0.95
N TRP A 354 17.99 11.75 -1.89
CA TRP A 354 18.75 11.40 -3.08
C TRP A 354 20.23 11.09 -2.75
N THR A 355 20.89 10.34 -3.63
CA THR A 355 22.34 10.04 -3.55
C THR A 355 23.20 11.22 -3.98
#